data_a5adeaec12173d0c017256e761d345a4
#
_entry.id   a5adeaec12173d0c017256e761d345a4
#
_cell.length_a   1.000
_cell.length_b   1.000
_cell.length_c   1.000
_cell.angle_alpha   90.00
_cell.angle_beta   90.00
_cell.angle_gamma   90.00
#
_symmetry.space_group_name_H-M   'P 1'
#
loop_
_entity.id
_entity.type
_entity.pdbx_description
1 polymer ?
#
loop_
_entity_poly.entity_id
_entity_poly.type
_entity_poly.pdbx_seq_one_letter_code
_entity_poly.pdbx_strand_id
1 'polypeptide(L)'
;MKVCVVGSRSLDSADKVLPIIDKFIKELPSSSVTFLIGSAKGVDPLSKHYAQSHGHDVVEFLPYHLLDSSSEFDSKYFFIRTKQMIDNADRVLAI
;
A
#
# COMPACT_ATOMS: atom_id res chain seq x y z
N MET A 1 0.37 -5.47 13.70
CA MET A 1 -0.36 -6.10 12.58
C MET A 1 0.07 -5.45 11.26
N LYS A 2 0.39 -6.24 10.29
CA LYS A 2 0.79 -5.75 8.96
C LYS A 2 -0.41 -5.76 8.02
N VAL A 3 -0.71 -4.61 7.44
CA VAL A 3 -1.84 -4.44 6.52
C VAL A 3 -1.30 -4.02 5.15
N CYS A 4 -1.58 -4.82 4.14
CA CYS A 4 -1.27 -4.48 2.75
C CYS A 4 -2.45 -3.71 2.16
N VAL A 5 -2.20 -2.54 1.59
CA VAL A 5 -3.21 -1.76 0.88
C VAL A 5 -2.89 -1.76 -0.60
N VAL A 6 -3.84 -2.21 -1.40
CA VAL A 6 -3.72 -2.23 -2.86
C VAL A 6 -4.93 -1.55 -3.49
N GLY A 7 -4.74 -0.91 -4.62
CA GLY A 7 -5.83 -0.24 -5.28
C GLY A 7 -5.47 0.33 -6.64
N SER A 8 -6.46 0.94 -7.27
CA SER A 8 -6.32 1.50 -8.60
C SER A 8 -5.42 2.73 -8.64
N ARG A 9 -4.61 2.85 -9.67
CA ARG A 9 -3.80 4.04 -9.95
C ARG A 9 -4.64 5.27 -10.28
N SER A 10 -5.84 5.06 -10.80
CA SER A 10 -6.74 6.14 -11.18
C SER A 10 -7.59 6.64 -10.01
N LEU A 11 -7.61 5.92 -8.90
CA LEU A 11 -8.37 6.30 -7.72
C LEU A 11 -7.49 7.16 -6.81
N ASP A 12 -7.51 8.47 -7.05
CA ASP A 12 -6.64 9.43 -6.38
C ASP A 12 -7.40 10.45 -5.53
N SER A 13 -8.71 10.26 -5.32
CA SER A 13 -9.54 11.14 -4.51
C SER A 13 -9.40 10.81 -3.03
N ALA A 14 -8.81 11.72 -2.26
CA ALA A 14 -8.70 11.58 -0.81
C ALA A 14 -10.09 11.44 -0.16
N ASP A 15 -11.09 12.17 -0.65
CA ASP A 15 -12.44 12.13 -0.10
C ASP A 15 -13.10 10.76 -0.21
N LYS A 16 -12.68 9.95 -1.19
CA LYS A 16 -13.20 8.59 -1.38
C LYS A 16 -12.34 7.54 -0.70
N VAL A 17 -11.03 7.68 -0.77
CA VAL A 17 -10.08 6.66 -0.31
C VAL A 17 -9.87 6.70 1.20
N LEU A 18 -9.65 7.89 1.78
CA LEU A 18 -9.31 7.99 3.21
C LEU A 18 -10.41 7.45 4.14
N PRO A 19 -11.71 7.68 3.89
CA PRO A 19 -12.75 7.09 4.74
C PRO A 19 -12.77 5.56 4.69
N ILE A 20 -12.45 4.96 3.54
CA ILE A 20 -12.39 3.50 3.39
C ILE A 20 -11.25 2.93 4.23
N ILE A 21 -10.08 3.55 4.18
CA ILE A 21 -8.92 3.14 4.97
C ILE A 21 -9.22 3.31 6.45
N ASP A 22 -9.77 4.44 6.85
CA ASP A 22 -10.08 4.74 8.25
C ASP A 22 -11.04 3.72 8.84
N LYS A 23 -12.12 3.41 8.14
CA LYS A 23 -13.07 2.40 8.58
C LYS A 23 -12.42 1.04 8.74
N PHE A 24 -11.60 0.62 7.77
CA PHE A 24 -10.92 -0.67 7.81
C PHE A 24 -9.98 -0.75 9.02
N ILE A 25 -9.18 0.28 9.25
CA ILE A 25 -8.21 0.31 10.35
C ILE A 25 -8.89 0.30 11.71
N LYS A 26 -10.00 1.03 11.87
CA LYS A 26 -10.75 1.07 13.13
C LYS A 26 -11.41 -0.25 13.49
N GLU A 27 -11.67 -1.11 12.52
CA GLU A 27 -12.26 -2.45 12.74
C GLU A 27 -11.21 -3.53 13.07
N LEU A 28 -9.91 -3.20 12.99
CA LEU A 28 -8.86 -4.16 13.28
C LEU A 28 -8.72 -4.39 14.79
N PRO A 29 -8.34 -5.62 15.19
CA PRO A 29 -8.18 -5.95 16.62
C PRO A 29 -6.90 -5.38 17.25
N SER A 30 -6.01 -4.76 16.46
CA SER A 30 -4.75 -4.22 16.94
C SER A 30 -4.71 -2.71 16.77
N SER A 31 -4.15 -2.00 17.76
CA SER A 31 -3.88 -0.56 17.66
C SER A 31 -2.52 -0.25 17.03
N SER A 32 -1.65 -1.25 16.91
CA SER A 32 -0.34 -1.12 16.28
C SER A 32 -0.37 -1.71 14.88
N VAL A 33 -0.35 -0.83 13.87
CA VAL A 33 -0.48 -1.22 12.46
C VAL A 33 0.72 -0.73 11.67
N THR A 34 1.26 -1.62 10.84
CA THR A 34 2.26 -1.29 9.84
C THR A 34 1.62 -1.42 8.46
N PHE A 35 1.66 -0.35 7.67
CA PHE A 35 1.14 -0.34 6.31
C PHE A 35 2.19 -0.85 5.35
N LEU A 36 1.84 -1.86 4.57
CA LEU A 36 2.66 -2.35 3.45
C LEU A 36 2.04 -1.78 2.17
N ILE A 37 2.76 -0.89 1.52
CA ILE A 37 2.26 -0.19 0.33
C ILE A 37 3.28 -0.23 -0.79
N GLY A 38 2.78 -0.08 -2.02
CA GLY A 38 3.62 0.09 -3.19
C GLY A 38 3.98 1.55 -3.43
N SER A 39 4.63 1.82 -4.55
CA SER A 39 5.06 3.15 -4.95
C SER A 39 4.29 3.69 -6.17
N ALA A 40 3.13 3.12 -6.47
CA ALA A 40 2.29 3.54 -7.59
C ALA A 40 1.54 4.85 -7.25
N LYS A 41 0.86 5.40 -8.25
CA LYS A 41 -0.04 6.56 -8.07
C LYS A 41 -1.38 6.13 -7.46
N GLY A 42 -2.21 7.09 -7.07
CA GLY A 42 -3.56 6.83 -6.60
C GLY A 42 -3.61 6.40 -5.14
N VAL A 43 -4.02 5.17 -4.89
CA VAL A 43 -4.25 4.67 -3.52
C VAL A 43 -2.96 4.62 -2.70
N ASP A 44 -1.81 4.31 -3.29
CA ASP A 44 -0.56 4.15 -2.54
C ASP A 44 -0.12 5.45 -1.82
N PRO A 45 -0.02 6.62 -2.49
CA PRO A 45 0.35 7.85 -1.78
C PRO A 45 -0.69 8.29 -0.75
N LEU A 46 -1.98 8.04 -1.00
CA LEU A 46 -3.03 8.35 -0.04
C LEU A 46 -2.94 7.48 1.20
N SER A 47 -2.63 6.19 1.04
CA SER A 47 -2.41 5.26 2.15
C SER A 47 -1.22 5.66 3.00
N LYS A 48 -0.13 6.09 2.36
CA LYS A 48 1.05 6.59 3.05
C LYS A 48 0.72 7.83 3.88
N HIS A 49 -0.02 8.77 3.29
CA HIS A 49 -0.45 9.99 3.98
C HIS A 49 -1.31 9.66 5.21
N TYR A 50 -2.28 8.76 5.05
CA TYR A 50 -3.13 8.32 6.16
C TYR A 50 -2.28 7.72 7.29
N ALA A 51 -1.40 6.79 6.95
CA ALA A 51 -0.58 6.10 7.94
C ALA A 51 0.29 7.08 8.73
N GLN A 52 0.97 7.99 8.04
CA GLN A 52 1.83 8.99 8.68
C GLN A 52 1.04 9.97 9.55
N SER A 53 -0.16 10.39 9.09
CA SER A 53 -1.01 11.31 9.84
C SER A 53 -1.58 10.70 11.12
N HIS A 54 -1.72 9.37 11.16
CA HIS A 54 -2.28 8.65 12.31
C HIS A 54 -1.22 7.91 13.13
N GLY A 55 0.06 8.13 12.86
CA GLY A 55 1.16 7.55 13.63
C GLY A 55 1.41 6.07 13.38
N HIS A 56 1.00 5.54 12.25
CA HIS A 56 1.30 4.17 11.85
C HIS A 56 2.63 4.07 11.11
N ASP A 57 3.27 2.91 11.19
CA ASP A 57 4.48 2.64 10.44
C ASP A 57 4.15 2.32 8.98
N VAL A 58 5.08 2.65 8.08
CA VAL A 58 4.94 2.42 6.65
C VAL A 58 6.17 1.70 6.12
N VAL A 59 5.94 0.64 5.35
CA VAL A 59 6.97 -0.04 4.56
C VAL A 59 6.57 0.07 3.09
N GLU A 60 7.37 0.75 2.29
CA GLU A 60 7.15 0.87 0.86
C GLU A 60 7.91 -0.22 0.11
N PHE A 61 7.22 -0.90 -0.79
CA PHE A 61 7.81 -1.91 -1.67
C PHE A 61 8.01 -1.30 -3.05
N LEU A 62 9.25 -1.27 -3.52
CA LEU A 62 9.58 -0.75 -4.85
C LEU A 62 9.58 -1.89 -5.88
N PRO A 63 9.11 -1.63 -7.10
CA PRO A 63 9.26 -2.58 -8.18
C PRO A 63 10.74 -2.85 -8.48
N TYR A 64 11.08 -4.07 -8.81
CA TYR A 64 12.47 -4.47 -9.06
C TYR A 64 13.17 -3.66 -10.15
N HIS A 65 12.43 -3.20 -11.17
CA HIS A 65 13.05 -2.40 -12.23
C HIS A 65 13.63 -1.08 -11.72
N LEU A 66 13.17 -0.58 -10.56
CA LEU A 66 13.74 0.61 -9.92
C LEU A 66 15.02 0.29 -9.15
N LEU A 67 15.24 -0.99 -8.83
CA LEU A 67 16.44 -1.46 -8.12
C LEU A 67 17.53 -1.91 -9.09
N ASP A 68 17.17 -2.20 -10.33
CA ASP A 68 18.07 -2.60 -11.41
C ASP A 68 18.09 -1.51 -12.47
N SER A 69 19.14 -0.69 -12.47
CA SER A 69 19.26 0.46 -13.35
C SER A 69 19.38 0.10 -14.83
N SER A 70 19.65 -1.16 -15.15
CA SER A 70 19.80 -1.62 -16.55
C SER A 70 18.50 -2.15 -17.14
N SER A 71 17.46 -2.37 -16.33
CA SER A 71 16.23 -3.02 -16.78
C SER A 71 15.23 -2.00 -17.33
N GLU A 72 14.51 -2.41 -18.37
CA GLU A 72 13.37 -1.69 -18.89
C GLU A 72 12.14 -1.95 -18.01
N PHE A 73 11.17 -1.03 -18.08
CA PHE A 73 9.91 -1.23 -17.39
C PHE A 73 9.19 -2.46 -17.92
N ASP A 74 8.75 -3.32 -17.00
CA ASP A 74 7.95 -4.49 -17.29
C ASP A 74 6.89 -4.63 -16.20
N SER A 75 5.63 -4.78 -16.59
CA SER A 75 4.51 -4.90 -15.66
C SER A 75 4.63 -6.07 -14.69
N LYS A 76 5.40 -7.10 -15.03
CA LYS A 76 5.66 -8.23 -14.13
C LYS A 76 6.33 -7.81 -12.82
N TYR A 77 7.13 -6.74 -12.82
CA TYR A 77 7.78 -6.25 -11.60
C TYR A 77 6.76 -5.72 -10.59
N PHE A 78 5.70 -5.07 -11.07
CA PHE A 78 4.61 -4.65 -10.20
C PHE A 78 3.85 -5.84 -9.65
N PHE A 79 3.64 -6.86 -10.45
CA PHE A 79 2.98 -8.10 -10.01
C PHE A 79 3.80 -8.80 -8.93
N ILE A 80 5.11 -8.95 -9.11
CA ILE A 80 6.01 -9.57 -8.14
C ILE A 80 6.01 -8.77 -6.83
N ARG A 81 6.10 -7.45 -6.91
CA ARG A 81 6.06 -6.58 -5.74
C ARG A 81 4.75 -6.75 -4.96
N THR A 82 3.60 -6.74 -5.65
CA THR A 82 2.30 -6.90 -5.02
C THR A 82 2.20 -8.23 -4.31
N LYS A 83 2.68 -9.30 -4.93
CA LYS A 83 2.71 -10.62 -4.31
C LYS A 83 3.56 -10.63 -3.04
N GLN A 84 4.72 -9.98 -3.06
CA GLN A 84 5.57 -9.86 -1.86
C GLN A 84 4.86 -9.13 -0.73
N MET A 85 4.15 -8.05 -1.03
CA MET A 85 3.38 -7.32 -0.01
C MET A 85 2.29 -8.20 0.60
N ILE A 86 1.52 -8.90 -0.22
CA ILE A 86 0.44 -9.77 0.23
C ILE A 86 0.99 -10.93 1.07
N ASP A 87 2.08 -11.54 0.64
CA ASP A 87 2.70 -12.66 1.37
C ASP A 87 3.20 -12.26 2.75
N ASN A 88 3.52 -10.99 2.97
CA ASN A 88 3.99 -10.47 4.25
C ASN A 88 2.90 -9.85 5.12
N ALA A 89 1.67 -9.75 4.63
CA ALA A 89 0.58 -9.07 5.32
C ALA A 89 -0.25 -10.02 6.17
N ASP A 90 -0.76 -9.50 7.30
CA ASP A 90 -1.76 -10.19 8.11
C ASP A 90 -3.17 -9.95 7.56
N ARG A 91 -3.39 -8.79 6.95
CA ARG A 91 -4.65 -8.39 6.32
C ARG A 91 -4.36 -7.67 5.01
N VAL A 92 -5.31 -7.76 4.09
CA VAL A 92 -5.24 -7.06 2.79
C VAL A 92 -6.49 -6.21 2.61
N LEU A 93 -6.29 -4.94 2.31
CA LEU A 93 -7.36 -4.03 1.92
C LEU A 93 -7.21 -3.73 0.43
N ALA A 94 -8.17 -4.18 -0.37
CA ALA A 94 -8.23 -3.90 -1.80
C ALA A 94 -9.30 -2.83 -2.07
N ILE A 95 -8.90 -1.74 -2.67
CA ILE A 95 -9.79 -0.60 -2.93
C ILE A 95 -10.07 -0.44 -4.43
#